data_c41dac035fc13b891ff6b3c275e99be4
#
_entry.id   c41dac035fc13b891ff6b3c275e99be4
#
_cell.length_a   1.000
_cell.length_b   1.000
_cell.length_c   1.000
_cell.angle_alpha   90.00
_cell.angle_beta   90.00
_cell.angle_gamma   90.00
#
_symmetry.space_group_name_H-M   'P 1'
#
loop_
_entity.id
_entity.type
_entity.pdbx_description
1 polymer ?
#
loop_
_entity_poly.entity_id
_entity_poly.type
_entity_poly.pdbx_seq_one_letter_code
_entity_poly.pdbx_strand_id
1 'polypeptide(L)'
;RNTLLPLPAGKSTWDLGRATSNDLEVSDITISSVHARVHLQSNTWYVEDLNSTNGTRINGEKIDRGVLTDGDTLRLGKVDLLFKSLSPGETF
;
A
#
# COMPACT_ATOMS: atom_id res chain seq x y z
N ARG A 1 -11.15 10.57 -2.28
CA ARG A 1 -11.59 9.53 -3.19
C ARG A 1 -10.62 8.37 -3.18
N ASN A 2 -11.16 7.16 -3.13
CA ASN A 2 -10.36 5.96 -2.99
C ASN A 2 -10.02 5.36 -4.34
N THR A 3 -8.80 4.88 -4.47
CA THR A 3 -8.34 4.15 -5.64
C THR A 3 -7.99 2.73 -5.19
N LEU A 4 -8.36 1.74 -5.99
CA LEU A 4 -7.97 0.37 -5.73
C LEU A 4 -6.45 0.24 -5.84
N LEU A 5 -5.87 -0.58 -4.98
CA LEU A 5 -4.44 -0.82 -4.94
C LEU A 5 -4.14 -2.08 -5.80
N PRO A 6 -3.70 -1.89 -7.07
CA PRO A 6 -3.44 -3.03 -7.95
C PRO A 6 -2.03 -3.53 -7.74
N LEU A 7 -1.89 -4.72 -7.15
CA LEU A 7 -0.59 -5.32 -6.92
C LEU A 7 -0.36 -6.46 -7.92
N PRO A 8 0.62 -6.33 -8.83
CA PRO A 8 0.90 -7.38 -9.81
C PRO A 8 1.28 -8.69 -9.12
N ALA A 9 0.85 -9.81 -9.70
CA ALA A 9 1.19 -11.12 -9.19
C ALA A 9 2.67 -11.46 -9.44
N GLY A 10 3.17 -12.48 -8.76
CA GLY A 10 4.53 -13.01 -8.97
C GLY A 10 5.59 -12.39 -8.09
N LYS A 11 5.22 -11.51 -7.18
CA LYS A 11 6.15 -10.88 -6.24
C LYS A 11 5.66 -11.09 -4.82
N SER A 12 6.53 -10.86 -3.85
CA SER A 12 6.18 -10.85 -2.43
C SER A 12 6.31 -9.47 -1.81
N THR A 13 6.87 -8.51 -2.55
CA THR A 13 7.00 -7.13 -2.10
C THR A 13 6.71 -6.19 -3.26
N TRP A 14 6.11 -5.04 -2.95
CA TRP A 14 5.78 -4.01 -3.94
C TRP A 14 6.08 -2.65 -3.36
N ASP A 15 6.84 -1.85 -4.10
CA ASP A 15 7.14 -0.48 -3.71
C ASP A 15 6.06 0.46 -4.23
N LEU A 16 5.62 1.35 -3.37
CA LEU A 16 4.60 2.35 -3.69
C LEU A 16 5.21 3.74 -3.52
N GLY A 17 5.00 4.62 -4.47
CA GLY A 17 5.50 5.96 -4.35
C GLY A 17 5.27 6.81 -5.58
N ARG A 18 5.81 8.03 -5.55
CA ARG A 18 5.61 9.02 -6.60
C ARG A 18 6.48 8.73 -7.83
N ALA A 19 7.63 8.10 -7.65
CA ALA A 19 8.54 7.84 -8.76
C ALA A 19 8.01 6.72 -9.66
N THR A 20 8.31 6.83 -10.96
CA THR A 20 7.86 5.85 -11.95
C THR A 20 8.53 4.48 -11.79
N SER A 21 9.63 4.42 -11.06
CA SER A 21 10.34 3.17 -10.80
C SER A 21 9.65 2.28 -9.75
N ASN A 22 8.63 2.79 -9.06
CA ASN A 22 7.88 2.00 -8.10
C ASN A 22 7.01 0.96 -8.81
N ASP A 23 6.65 -0.11 -8.10
CA ASP A 23 5.70 -1.10 -8.63
C ASP A 23 4.32 -0.46 -8.82
N LEU A 24 3.93 0.43 -7.91
CA LEU A 24 2.75 1.26 -8.07
C LEU A 24 3.16 2.72 -7.99
N GLU A 25 3.01 3.43 -9.09
CA GLU A 25 3.24 4.87 -9.12
C GLU A 25 1.98 5.59 -8.67
N VAL A 26 2.10 6.43 -7.64
CA VAL A 26 1.01 7.28 -7.18
C VAL A 26 1.48 8.72 -7.32
N SER A 27 1.00 9.38 -8.37
CA SER A 27 1.50 10.69 -8.78
C SER A 27 0.82 11.80 -8.00
N ASP A 28 1.35 12.10 -6.83
CA ASP A 28 0.84 13.14 -5.94
C ASP A 28 2.00 13.78 -5.19
N ILE A 29 1.99 15.11 -5.09
CA ILE A 29 3.09 15.85 -4.49
C ILE A 29 3.28 15.54 -3.01
N THR A 30 2.25 15.04 -2.32
CA THR A 30 2.35 14.70 -0.89
C THR A 30 2.98 13.33 -0.67
N ILE A 31 3.26 12.59 -1.73
CA ILE A 31 3.80 11.25 -1.66
C ILE A 31 5.30 11.29 -1.96
N SER A 32 6.10 10.62 -1.12
CA SER A 32 7.54 10.51 -1.32
C SER A 32 7.88 9.66 -2.54
N SER A 33 9.07 9.84 -3.10
CA SER A 33 9.51 9.11 -4.29
C SER A 33 9.38 7.60 -4.13
N VAL A 34 9.84 7.06 -2.98
CA VAL A 34 9.53 5.70 -2.55
C VAL A 34 8.92 5.86 -1.16
N HIS A 35 7.62 5.63 -1.04
CA HIS A 35 6.86 6.02 0.15
C HIS A 35 6.64 4.86 1.11
N ALA A 36 6.25 3.72 0.58
CA ALA A 36 5.91 2.56 1.39
C ALA A 36 6.17 1.29 0.61
N ARG A 37 6.28 0.19 1.35
CA ARG A 37 6.44 -1.13 0.76
C ARG A 37 5.39 -2.06 1.29
N VAL A 38 4.69 -2.74 0.40
CA VAL A 38 3.71 -3.76 0.76
C VAL A 38 4.40 -5.11 0.69
N HIS A 39 4.18 -5.94 1.69
CA HIS A 39 4.74 -7.29 1.78
C HIS A 39 3.63 -8.31 1.89
N LEU A 40 3.79 -9.44 1.21
CA LEU A 40 2.94 -10.61 1.41
C LEU A 40 3.81 -11.73 1.98
N GLN A 41 3.47 -12.20 3.18
CA GLN A 41 4.27 -13.18 3.89
C GLN A 41 3.35 -14.11 4.67
N SER A 42 3.41 -15.41 4.40
CA SER A 42 2.56 -16.42 5.07
C SER A 42 1.08 -16.04 5.02
N ASN A 43 0.60 -15.64 3.86
CA ASN A 43 -0.79 -15.21 3.61
C ASN A 43 -1.21 -13.97 4.39
N THR A 44 -0.26 -13.24 4.96
CA THR A 44 -0.53 -11.99 5.66
C THR A 44 0.07 -10.83 4.88
N TRP A 45 -0.73 -9.78 4.70
CA TRP A 45 -0.28 -8.55 4.05
C TRP A 45 0.21 -7.56 5.10
N TYR A 46 1.35 -6.93 4.82
CA TYR A 46 1.91 -5.88 5.68
C TYR A 46 2.23 -4.67 4.83
N VAL A 47 2.18 -3.51 5.43
CA VAL A 47 2.72 -2.31 4.82
C VAL A 47 3.76 -1.70 5.74
N GLU A 48 4.84 -1.22 5.15
CA GLU A 48 5.94 -0.59 5.87
C GLU A 48 6.17 0.80 5.31
N ASP A 49 6.19 1.81 6.18
CA ASP A 49 6.55 3.16 5.78
C ASP A 49 8.06 3.22 5.56
N LEU A 50 8.48 3.75 4.43
CA LEU A 50 9.89 3.85 4.07
C LEU A 50 10.43 5.24 4.38
N ASN A 51 10.21 5.68 5.62
CA ASN A 51 10.67 6.98 6.10
C ASN A 51 10.11 8.13 5.25
N SER A 52 8.83 8.04 4.94
CA SER A 52 8.17 9.03 4.09
C SER A 52 8.06 10.38 4.79
N THR A 53 7.94 11.44 3.99
CA THR A 53 7.81 12.80 4.52
C THR A 53 6.48 13.02 5.24
N ASN A 54 5.37 12.53 4.66
CA ASN A 54 4.03 12.81 5.18
C ASN A 54 3.38 11.62 5.87
N GLY A 55 4.06 10.48 5.94
CA GLY A 55 3.58 9.33 6.68
C GLY A 55 2.66 8.41 5.90
N THR A 56 2.44 7.25 6.49
CA THR A 56 1.56 6.19 5.98
C THR A 56 0.54 5.88 7.07
N ARG A 57 -0.73 5.72 6.68
CA ARG A 57 -1.81 5.44 7.63
C ARG A 57 -2.64 4.26 7.16
N ILE A 58 -3.09 3.47 8.12
CA ILE A 58 -4.07 2.41 7.88
C ILE A 58 -5.34 2.79 8.64
N ASN A 59 -6.44 2.96 7.92
CA ASN A 59 -7.72 3.37 8.50
C ASN A 59 -7.60 4.58 9.40
N GLY A 60 -6.77 5.54 8.99
CA GLY A 60 -6.57 6.80 9.71
C GLY A 60 -5.48 6.77 10.76
N GLU A 61 -4.92 5.61 11.09
CA GLU A 61 -3.89 5.48 12.12
C GLU A 61 -2.51 5.46 11.48
N LYS A 62 -1.63 6.35 11.93
CA LYS A 62 -0.25 6.40 11.42
C LYS A 62 0.53 5.18 11.87
N ILE A 63 1.26 4.57 10.93
CA ILE A 63 2.03 3.36 11.20
C ILE A 63 3.45 3.50 10.67
N ASP A 64 4.38 2.80 11.28
CA ASP A 64 5.70 2.52 10.71
C ASP A 64 5.64 1.19 9.97
N ARG A 65 4.93 0.24 10.52
CA ARG A 65 4.63 -1.05 9.93
C ARG A 65 3.31 -1.53 10.48
N GLY A 66 2.46 -2.09 9.63
CA GLY A 66 1.16 -2.58 10.07
C GLY A 66 0.61 -3.67 9.17
N VAL A 67 -0.36 -4.40 9.70
CA VAL A 67 -1.05 -5.45 8.94
C VAL A 67 -2.16 -4.81 8.12
N LEU A 68 -2.24 -5.21 6.83
CA LEU A 68 -3.33 -4.84 5.95
C LEU A 68 -4.30 -6.00 5.83
N THR A 69 -5.60 -5.70 5.92
CA THR A 69 -6.65 -6.68 5.69
C THR A 69 -7.60 -6.16 4.63
N ASP A 70 -8.37 -7.07 4.03
CA ASP A 70 -9.31 -6.70 2.98
C ASP A 70 -10.26 -5.62 3.46
N GLY A 71 -10.42 -4.58 2.65
CA GLY A 71 -11.27 -3.45 2.96
C GLY A 71 -10.60 -2.30 3.70
N ASP A 72 -9.33 -2.47 4.09
CA ASP A 72 -8.60 -1.38 4.75
C ASP A 72 -8.33 -0.23 3.79
N THR A 73 -8.34 0.99 4.34
CA THR A 73 -7.89 2.17 3.62
C THR A 73 -6.44 2.45 3.97
N LEU A 74 -5.59 2.42 2.94
CA LEU A 74 -4.17 2.76 3.06
C LEU A 74 -3.98 4.19 2.57
N ARG A 75 -3.48 5.08 3.43
CA ARG A 75 -3.23 6.46 3.06
C ARG A 75 -1.74 6.71 2.95
N LEU A 76 -1.33 7.18 1.77
CA LEU A 76 0.03 7.65 1.51
C LEU A 76 -0.03 9.15 1.31
N GLY A 77 0.60 9.91 2.21
CA GLY A 77 0.46 11.36 2.15
C GLY A 77 -0.99 11.75 2.28
N LYS A 78 -1.58 12.36 1.24
CA LYS A 78 -2.99 12.75 1.22
C LYS A 78 -3.85 11.86 0.31
N VAL A 79 -3.32 10.76 -0.19
CA VAL A 79 -4.02 9.88 -1.13
C VAL A 79 -4.47 8.62 -0.42
N ASP A 80 -5.76 8.32 -0.54
CA ASP A 80 -6.35 7.10 0.03
C ASP A 80 -6.44 6.01 -1.03
N LEU A 81 -5.95 4.83 -0.69
CA LEU A 81 -6.01 3.64 -1.52
C LEU A 81 -6.84 2.58 -0.80
N LEU A 82 -7.79 1.98 -1.51
CA LEU A 82 -8.59 0.90 -0.93
C LEU A 82 -7.88 -0.42 -1.17
N PHE A 83 -7.53 -1.10 -0.09
CA PHE A 83 -6.88 -2.40 -0.18
C PHE A 83 -7.90 -3.51 -0.28
N LYS A 84 -7.79 -4.30 -1.34
CA LYS A 84 -8.64 -5.48 -1.55
C LYS A 84 -7.75 -6.68 -1.77
N SER A 85 -8.04 -7.76 -1.08
CA SER A 85 -7.31 -9.00 -1.27
C SER A 85 -8.30 -10.15 -1.47
N LEU A 86 -7.86 -11.16 -2.23
CA LEU A 86 -8.61 -12.39 -2.39
C LEU A 86 -8.08 -13.41 -1.39
N SER A 87 -8.98 -14.02 -0.63
CA SER A 87 -8.62 -15.17 0.18
C SER A 87 -8.40 -16.37 -0.73
N PRO A 88 -7.53 -17.32 -0.34
CA PRO A 88 -7.37 -18.54 -1.11
C PRO A 88 -8.70 -19.25 -1.31
N GLY A 89 -9.00 -19.61 -2.56
CA GLY A 89 -10.25 -20.28 -2.89
C GLY A 89 -11.42 -19.37 -3.21
N GLU A 90 -11.28 -18.06 -3.02
CA GLU A 90 -12.30 -17.11 -3.44
C GLU A 90 -12.20 -16.83 -4.92
N THR A 91 -13.36 -16.61 -5.54
CA THR A 91 -13.43 -16.18 -6.94
C THR A 91 -14.35 -14.98 -7.05
N PHE A 92 -14.04 -14.15 -8.00
CA PHE A 92 -14.90 -13.01 -8.35
C PHE A 92 -15.68 -13.29 -9.60
#